data_d0d697b6e1eb2963ca6e6ca097e7328c
#
_entry.id   d0d697b6e1eb2963ca6e6ca097e7328c
#
_cell.length_a   1.000
_cell.length_b   1.000
_cell.length_c   1.000
_cell.angle_alpha   90.00
_cell.angle_beta   90.00
_cell.angle_gamma   90.00
#
_symmetry.space_group_name_H-M   'P 1'
#
loop_
_entity.id
_entity.type
_entity.pdbx_description
1 polymer ?
#
loop_
_entity_poly.entity_id
_entity_poly.type
_entity_poly.pdbx_seq_one_letter_code
_entity_poly.pdbx_strand_id
1 'polypeptide(L)'
;LVRRVTPGAEAAGSNPQVSIHQLDEARALLVAESRSGLSLVKRAISSYLDSSRDLLHLANVPATLQSVSGGLSFLGIARGAAVLQSCARFIDTRMIGGEDQPGLTAMETLADAISSVDYYLESLEANKPIGDGILEIAEDSVAELGFPVAAVRAA
;
A
#
# COMPACT_ATOMS: atom_id res chain seq x y z
N LEU A 1 10.43 -9.22 -43.81
CA LEU A 1 10.40 -8.93 -43.19
C LEU A 1 10.84 -8.89 -42.20
N VAL A 2 11.02 -8.99 -41.86
CA VAL A 2 11.34 -9.02 -40.87
C VAL A 2 11.73 -8.20 -40.24
N ARG A 3 11.91 -7.78 -40.18
CA ARG A 3 12.20 -7.06 -39.57
C ARG A 3 11.64 -6.52 -38.91
N ARG A 4 11.01 -6.56 -38.86
CA ARG A 4 10.36 -5.97 -38.29
C ARG A 4 10.30 -5.97 -37.25
N VAL A 5 10.41 -6.40 -37.42
CA VAL A 5 10.38 -6.61 -36.49
C VAL A 5 10.34 -5.92 -35.62
N THR A 6 10.03 -5.99 -35.07
CA THR A 6 9.98 -5.31 -33.90
C THR A 6 10.13 -3.84 -34.04
N PRO A 7 9.14 -3.18 -34.61
CA PRO A 7 9.16 -1.73 -34.69
C PRO A 7 9.19 -1.06 -33.32
N GLY A 8 8.52 -1.65 -32.34
CA GLY A 8 8.52 -1.09 -30.99
C GLY A 8 9.88 -1.11 -30.34
N ALA A 9 10.60 -2.19 -30.51
CA ALA A 9 11.94 -2.29 -29.96
C ALA A 9 12.89 -1.32 -30.63
N GLU A 10 12.73 -1.12 -31.91
CA GLU A 10 13.54 -0.14 -32.63
C GLU A 10 13.28 1.26 -32.14
N ALA A 11 12.03 1.62 -31.92
CA ALA A 11 11.66 2.93 -31.44
C ALA A 11 12.23 3.16 -30.02
N ALA A 12 12.13 2.17 -29.17
CA ALA A 12 12.66 2.28 -27.82
C ALA A 12 14.18 2.43 -27.84
N GLY A 13 14.85 1.70 -28.72
CA GLY A 13 16.29 1.79 -28.83
C GLY A 13 16.75 3.12 -29.38
N SER A 14 15.95 3.75 -30.23
CA SER A 14 16.34 5.00 -30.87
C SER A 14 16.12 6.23 -29.99
N ASN A 15 15.32 6.12 -28.91
CA ASN A 15 15.04 7.27 -28.06
C ASN A 15 14.95 6.88 -26.58
N PRO A 16 16.13 6.67 -25.94
CA PRO A 16 16.17 6.27 -24.55
C PRO A 16 15.55 7.28 -23.59
N GLN A 17 15.66 8.58 -23.90
CA GLN A 17 15.12 9.63 -23.04
C GLN A 17 13.60 9.58 -22.95
N VAL A 18 12.95 9.31 -24.09
CA VAL A 18 11.49 9.15 -24.12
C VAL A 18 11.09 7.95 -23.28
N SER A 19 11.82 6.83 -23.40
CA SER A 19 11.55 5.64 -22.60
C SER A 19 11.68 5.90 -21.11
N ILE A 20 12.71 6.61 -20.69
CA ILE A 20 12.92 6.96 -19.29
C ILE A 20 11.78 7.84 -18.79
N HIS A 21 11.38 8.82 -19.57
CA HIS A 21 10.27 9.71 -19.23
C HIS A 21 8.96 8.94 -19.05
N GLN A 22 8.70 7.99 -19.95
CA GLN A 22 7.51 7.15 -19.85
C GLN A 22 7.52 6.29 -18.60
N LEU A 23 8.66 5.75 -18.22
CA LEU A 23 8.80 4.99 -16.98
C LEU A 23 8.53 5.87 -15.77
N ASP A 24 9.04 7.09 -15.75
CA ASP A 24 8.82 8.02 -14.65
C ASP A 24 7.33 8.37 -14.53
N GLU A 25 6.65 8.58 -15.65
CA GLU A 25 5.22 8.85 -15.63
C GLU A 25 4.44 7.66 -15.11
N ALA A 26 4.81 6.44 -15.54
CA ALA A 26 4.15 5.23 -15.08
C ALA A 26 4.33 5.05 -13.58
N ARG A 27 5.53 5.30 -13.07
CA ARG A 27 5.78 5.20 -11.63
C ARG A 27 4.98 6.25 -10.85
N ALA A 28 4.93 7.49 -11.35
CA ALA A 28 4.16 8.54 -10.71
C ALA A 28 2.68 8.20 -10.67
N LEU A 29 2.15 7.64 -11.75
CA LEU A 29 0.75 7.22 -11.79
C LEU A 29 0.48 6.11 -10.78
N LEU A 30 1.40 5.15 -10.67
CA LEU A 30 1.23 4.03 -9.74
C LEU A 30 1.28 4.52 -8.28
N VAL A 31 2.14 5.50 -7.97
CA VAL A 31 2.16 6.11 -6.64
C VAL A 31 0.82 6.80 -6.36
N ALA A 32 0.31 7.57 -7.32
CA ALA A 32 -0.96 8.26 -7.15
C ALA A 32 -2.12 7.28 -6.95
N GLU A 33 -2.16 6.20 -7.72
CA GLU A 33 -3.18 5.16 -7.55
C GLU A 33 -3.08 4.48 -6.21
N SER A 34 -1.85 4.21 -5.74
CA SER A 34 -1.63 3.63 -4.43
C SER A 34 -2.17 4.53 -3.33
N ARG A 35 -1.92 5.84 -3.43
CA ARG A 35 -2.44 6.80 -2.46
C ARG A 35 -3.97 6.85 -2.49
N SER A 36 -4.56 6.79 -3.67
CA SER A 36 -6.02 6.74 -3.80
C SER A 36 -6.59 5.50 -3.11
N GLY A 37 -5.94 4.35 -3.29
CA GLY A 37 -6.35 3.12 -2.62
C GLY A 37 -6.29 3.26 -1.11
N LEU A 38 -5.22 3.83 -0.58
CA LEU A 38 -5.09 4.03 0.86
C LEU A 38 -6.12 5.01 1.40
N SER A 39 -6.49 6.03 0.63
CA SER A 39 -7.57 6.95 1.01
C SER A 39 -8.90 6.23 1.12
N LEU A 40 -9.18 5.32 0.18
CA LEU A 40 -10.40 4.50 0.25
C LEU A 40 -10.40 3.64 1.51
N VAL A 41 -9.26 3.03 1.83
CA VAL A 41 -9.15 2.20 3.04
C VAL A 41 -9.40 3.03 4.28
N LYS A 42 -8.80 4.22 4.38
CA LYS A 42 -9.00 5.08 5.55
C LYS A 42 -10.45 5.50 5.71
N ARG A 43 -11.12 5.82 4.60
CA ARG A 43 -12.54 6.16 4.64
C ARG A 43 -13.40 4.98 5.05
N ALA A 44 -13.08 3.79 4.57
CA ALA A 44 -13.81 2.59 4.94
C ALA A 44 -13.70 2.32 6.44
N ILE A 45 -12.51 2.49 7.00
CA ILE A 45 -12.30 2.31 8.43
C ILE A 45 -13.10 3.34 9.24
N SER A 46 -13.09 4.60 8.79
CA SER A 46 -13.89 5.64 9.44
C SER A 46 -15.39 5.31 9.37
N SER A 47 -15.87 4.89 8.22
CA SER A 47 -17.27 4.49 8.08
C SER A 47 -17.63 3.32 8.99
N TYR A 48 -16.72 2.36 9.09
CA TYR A 48 -16.91 1.24 9.99
C TYR A 48 -17.07 1.70 11.45
N LEU A 49 -16.21 2.61 11.89
CA LEU A 49 -16.29 3.12 13.25
C LEU A 49 -17.54 3.97 13.48
N ASP A 50 -17.93 4.77 12.50
CA ASP A 50 -19.07 5.67 12.61
C ASP A 50 -20.42 4.94 12.53
N SER A 51 -20.45 3.75 11.94
CA SER A 51 -21.67 2.97 11.74
C SER A 51 -21.89 1.92 12.82
N SER A 52 -21.37 2.14 14.01
CA SER A 52 -21.42 1.15 15.10
C SER A 52 -20.76 -0.16 14.70
N ARG A 53 -19.66 -0.06 13.95
CA ARG A 53 -18.80 -1.17 13.56
C ARG A 53 -19.49 -2.16 12.61
N ASP A 54 -20.15 -1.64 11.60
CA ASP A 54 -20.75 -2.47 10.56
C ASP A 54 -19.64 -3.03 9.64
N LEU A 55 -19.47 -4.33 9.67
CA LEU A 55 -18.41 -5.01 8.91
C LEU A 55 -18.57 -4.89 7.40
N LEU A 56 -19.75 -4.53 6.90
CA LEU A 56 -19.94 -4.34 5.47
C LEU A 56 -19.01 -3.26 4.91
N HIS A 57 -18.67 -2.27 5.73
CA HIS A 57 -17.75 -1.22 5.30
C HIS A 57 -16.34 -1.73 5.07
N LEU A 58 -15.99 -2.88 5.63
CA LEU A 58 -14.66 -3.45 5.53
C LEU A 58 -14.54 -4.56 4.47
N ALA A 59 -15.64 -4.87 3.79
CA ALA A 59 -15.70 -6.04 2.92
C ALA A 59 -14.60 -6.06 1.85
N ASN A 60 -14.28 -4.91 1.27
CA ASN A 60 -13.30 -4.81 0.20
C ASN A 60 -11.94 -4.30 0.66
N VAL A 61 -11.78 -4.01 1.94
CA VAL A 61 -10.54 -3.39 2.43
C VAL A 61 -9.34 -4.32 2.32
N PRO A 62 -9.40 -5.59 2.72
CA PRO A 62 -8.24 -6.47 2.54
C PRO A 62 -7.80 -6.59 1.09
N ALA A 63 -8.73 -6.71 0.15
CA ALA A 63 -8.41 -6.81 -1.26
C ALA A 63 -7.76 -5.53 -1.78
N THR A 64 -8.27 -4.37 -1.35
CA THR A 64 -7.68 -3.09 -1.73
C THR A 64 -6.26 -2.97 -1.20
N LEU A 65 -6.02 -3.34 0.06
CA LEU A 65 -4.69 -3.31 0.64
C LEU A 65 -3.73 -4.26 -0.08
N GLN A 66 -4.20 -5.44 -0.48
CA GLN A 66 -3.38 -6.37 -1.25
C GLN A 66 -3.01 -5.79 -2.62
N SER A 67 -3.96 -5.14 -3.26
CA SER A 67 -3.70 -4.50 -4.55
C SER A 67 -2.66 -3.39 -4.43
N VAL A 68 -2.80 -2.53 -3.42
CA VAL A 68 -1.83 -1.46 -3.18
C VAL A 68 -0.46 -2.05 -2.85
N SER A 69 -0.43 -3.09 -2.02
CA SER A 69 0.82 -3.78 -1.68
C SER A 69 1.52 -4.29 -2.94
N GLY A 70 0.77 -4.87 -3.87
CA GLY A 70 1.32 -5.32 -5.15
C GLY A 70 1.96 -4.18 -5.93
N GLY A 71 1.29 -3.04 -5.99
CA GLY A 71 1.82 -1.85 -6.63
C GLY A 71 3.10 -1.35 -5.98
N LEU A 72 3.13 -1.33 -4.65
CA LEU A 72 4.33 -0.92 -3.93
C LEU A 72 5.49 -1.87 -4.16
N SER A 73 5.23 -3.17 -4.23
CA SER A 73 6.26 -4.15 -4.54
C SER A 73 6.84 -3.89 -5.93
N PHE A 74 5.97 -3.59 -6.90
CA PHE A 74 6.42 -3.27 -8.24
C PHE A 74 7.30 -2.01 -8.25
N LEU A 75 6.99 -1.04 -7.40
CA LEU A 75 7.78 0.19 -7.27
C LEU A 75 9.08 -0.02 -6.50
N GLY A 76 9.32 -1.20 -5.96
CA GLY A 76 10.50 -1.47 -5.14
C GLY A 76 10.37 -1.01 -3.70
N ILE A 77 9.16 -0.69 -3.25
CA ILE A 77 8.90 -0.25 -1.88
C ILE A 77 8.46 -1.48 -1.07
N ALA A 78 9.38 -2.43 -0.91
CA ALA A 78 9.06 -3.72 -0.30
C ALA A 78 8.63 -3.60 1.16
N ARG A 79 9.22 -2.67 1.91
CA ARG A 79 8.88 -2.48 3.32
C ARG A 79 7.45 -1.97 3.48
N GLY A 80 7.06 -0.99 2.66
CA GLY A 80 5.69 -0.49 2.67
C GLY A 80 4.69 -1.56 2.26
N ALA A 81 5.03 -2.35 1.24
CA ALA A 81 4.18 -3.44 0.80
C ALA A 81 3.94 -4.44 1.93
N ALA A 82 4.99 -4.80 2.66
CA ALA A 82 4.87 -5.75 3.77
C ALA A 82 3.98 -5.21 4.89
N VAL A 83 4.09 -3.92 5.20
CA VAL A 83 3.22 -3.29 6.20
C VAL A 83 1.76 -3.40 5.79
N LEU A 84 1.44 -3.13 4.53
CA LEU A 84 0.06 -3.19 4.07
C LEU A 84 -0.47 -4.63 4.07
N GLN A 85 0.37 -5.61 3.81
CA GLN A 85 -0.01 -7.01 3.94
C GLN A 85 -0.36 -7.36 5.38
N SER A 86 0.44 -6.85 6.34
CA SER A 86 0.14 -7.03 7.77
C SER A 86 -1.19 -6.39 8.14
N CYS A 87 -1.46 -5.19 7.64
CA CYS A 87 -2.73 -4.51 7.88
C CYS A 87 -3.90 -5.33 7.32
N ALA A 88 -3.74 -5.87 6.12
CA ALA A 88 -4.78 -6.70 5.49
C ALA A 88 -5.05 -7.94 6.33
N ARG A 89 -3.99 -8.60 6.82
CA ARG A 89 -4.12 -9.78 7.68
C ARG A 89 -4.83 -9.45 8.99
N PHE A 90 -4.48 -8.31 9.59
CA PHE A 90 -5.15 -7.89 10.82
C PHE A 90 -6.64 -7.67 10.59
N ILE A 91 -7.00 -6.95 9.53
CA ILE A 91 -8.40 -6.65 9.24
C ILE A 91 -9.17 -7.94 8.94
N ASP A 92 -8.60 -8.79 8.12
CA ASP A 92 -9.26 -10.03 7.73
C ASP A 92 -9.43 -10.99 8.91
N THR A 93 -8.40 -11.13 9.73
CA THR A 93 -8.37 -12.10 10.82
C THR A 93 -9.06 -11.60 12.08
N ARG A 94 -8.78 -10.36 12.48
CA ARG A 94 -9.21 -9.84 13.77
C ARG A 94 -10.49 -9.02 13.69
N MET A 95 -10.78 -8.43 12.55
CA MET A 95 -11.97 -7.60 12.41
C MET A 95 -13.09 -8.34 11.71
N ILE A 96 -12.85 -8.80 10.49
CA ILE A 96 -13.89 -9.48 9.70
C ILE A 96 -14.12 -10.90 10.24
N GLY A 97 -13.05 -11.64 10.46
CA GLY A 97 -13.13 -13.02 10.90
C GLY A 97 -13.11 -13.23 12.41
N GLY A 98 -12.96 -12.16 13.19
CA GLY A 98 -12.82 -12.27 14.64
C GLY A 98 -14.14 -12.23 15.37
N GLU A 99 -14.16 -12.82 16.55
CA GLU A 99 -15.34 -12.80 17.40
C GLU A 99 -15.41 -11.50 18.21
N ASP A 100 -14.24 -11.00 18.64
CA ASP A 100 -14.15 -9.78 19.44
C ASP A 100 -13.68 -8.61 18.56
N GLN A 101 -14.32 -7.46 18.73
CA GLN A 101 -13.95 -6.28 18.01
C GLN A 101 -12.71 -5.66 18.63
N PRO A 102 -11.69 -5.26 17.84
CA PRO A 102 -10.53 -4.58 18.38
C PRO A 102 -10.93 -3.27 19.06
N GLY A 103 -10.23 -2.94 20.13
CA GLY A 103 -10.46 -1.70 20.83
C GLY A 103 -10.00 -0.48 20.07
N LEU A 104 -10.33 0.69 20.61
CA LEU A 104 -9.99 1.97 19.95
C LEU A 104 -8.48 2.13 19.77
N THR A 105 -7.70 1.73 20.76
CA THR A 105 -6.23 1.82 20.66
C THR A 105 -5.70 1.01 19.46
N ALA A 106 -6.23 -0.19 19.27
CA ALA A 106 -5.83 -1.01 18.13
C ALA A 106 -6.22 -0.35 16.81
N MET A 107 -7.39 0.28 16.78
CA MET A 107 -7.84 0.97 15.56
C MET A 107 -6.97 2.19 15.27
N GLU A 108 -6.55 2.92 16.29
CA GLU A 108 -5.62 4.02 16.12
C GLU A 108 -4.27 3.54 15.61
N THR A 109 -3.78 2.44 16.14
CA THR A 109 -2.51 1.84 15.70
C THR A 109 -2.59 1.40 14.25
N LEU A 110 -3.71 0.80 13.84
CA LEU A 110 -3.93 0.43 12.44
C LEU A 110 -3.93 1.67 11.54
N ALA A 111 -4.62 2.72 11.96
CA ALA A 111 -4.66 3.96 11.19
C ALA A 111 -3.26 4.57 11.07
N ASP A 112 -2.47 4.51 12.14
CA ASP A 112 -1.10 5.02 12.13
C ASP A 112 -0.23 4.26 11.11
N ALA A 113 -0.37 2.94 11.05
CA ALA A 113 0.39 2.14 10.09
C ALA A 113 0.06 2.56 8.65
N ILE A 114 -1.22 2.66 8.34
CA ILE A 114 -1.67 3.02 6.99
C ILE A 114 -1.25 4.45 6.65
N SER A 115 -1.42 5.37 7.59
CA SER A 115 -1.06 6.78 7.37
C SER A 115 0.43 6.97 7.20
N SER A 116 1.24 6.18 7.89
CA SER A 116 2.70 6.25 7.74
C SER A 116 3.13 5.84 6.34
N VAL A 117 2.54 4.78 5.79
CA VAL A 117 2.83 4.37 4.42
C VAL A 117 2.36 5.44 3.44
N ASP A 118 1.17 6.00 3.65
CA ASP A 118 0.65 7.06 2.79
C ASP A 118 1.54 8.30 2.83
N TYR A 119 2.03 8.67 4.00
CA TYR A 119 2.93 9.80 4.14
C TYR A 119 4.24 9.57 3.37
N TYR A 120 4.76 8.35 3.44
CA TYR A 120 5.94 7.99 2.65
C TYR A 120 5.69 8.20 1.15
N LEU A 121 4.53 7.75 0.67
CA LEU A 121 4.15 7.91 -0.74
C LEU A 121 3.95 9.39 -1.10
N GLU A 122 3.37 10.16 -0.22
CA GLU A 122 3.21 11.60 -0.42
C GLU A 122 4.56 12.28 -0.60
N SER A 123 5.55 11.89 0.19
CA SER A 123 6.88 12.45 0.08
C SER A 123 7.53 12.13 -1.26
N LEU A 124 7.25 10.93 -1.78
CA LEU A 124 7.75 10.56 -3.10
C LEU A 124 7.10 11.39 -4.20
N GLU A 125 5.79 11.63 -4.10
CA GLU A 125 5.09 12.47 -5.06
C GLU A 125 5.63 13.92 -5.07
N ALA A 126 5.98 14.41 -3.90
CA ALA A 126 6.46 15.77 -3.74
C ALA A 126 7.95 15.90 -4.02
N ASN A 127 8.63 14.81 -4.35
CA ASN A 127 10.09 14.79 -4.52
C ASN A 127 10.82 15.32 -3.28
N LYS A 128 10.28 15.01 -2.11
CA LYS A 128 10.87 15.37 -0.83
C LYS A 128 11.17 14.10 -0.06
N PRO A 129 12.29 13.45 -0.39
CA PRO A 129 12.58 12.17 0.26
C PRO A 129 12.71 12.34 1.76
N ILE A 130 11.98 11.51 2.48
CA ILE A 130 12.13 11.35 3.90
C ILE A 130 12.81 10.00 4.10
N GLY A 131 13.59 9.86 5.14
CA GLY A 131 14.28 8.60 5.39
C GLY A 131 13.28 7.47 5.65
N ASP A 132 13.81 6.27 5.78
CA ASP A 132 13.00 5.08 6.01
C ASP A 132 12.40 5.03 7.42
N GLY A 133 12.69 6.02 8.26
CA GLY A 133 12.16 6.04 9.63
C GLY A 133 10.65 5.99 9.71
N ILE A 134 9.95 6.60 8.73
CA ILE A 134 8.48 6.54 8.74
C ILE A 134 7.98 5.11 8.48
N LEU A 135 8.69 4.34 7.68
CA LEU A 135 8.34 2.94 7.45
C LEU A 135 8.63 2.08 8.68
N GLU A 136 9.66 2.43 9.44
CA GLU A 136 9.94 1.76 10.69
C GLU A 136 8.82 1.98 11.70
N ILE A 137 8.27 3.19 11.75
CA ILE A 137 7.10 3.48 12.59
C ILE A 137 5.93 2.60 12.17
N ALA A 138 5.70 2.47 10.86
CA ALA A 138 4.64 1.62 10.34
C ALA A 138 4.86 0.15 10.72
N GLU A 139 6.09 -0.33 10.61
CA GLU A 139 6.44 -1.70 10.99
C GLU A 139 6.19 -1.95 12.47
N ASP A 140 6.56 -1.00 13.31
CA ASP A 140 6.31 -1.11 14.75
C ASP A 140 4.82 -1.14 15.05
N SER A 141 4.04 -0.35 14.33
CA SER A 141 2.58 -0.32 14.53
C SER A 141 1.95 -1.68 14.24
N VAL A 142 2.31 -2.31 13.11
CA VAL A 142 1.72 -3.63 12.80
C VAL A 142 2.24 -4.72 13.74
N ALA A 143 3.46 -4.57 14.26
CA ALA A 143 3.95 -5.48 15.30
C ALA A 143 3.12 -5.37 16.57
N GLU A 144 2.74 -4.16 16.98
CA GLU A 144 1.86 -3.95 18.12
C GLU A 144 0.49 -4.61 17.91
N LEU A 145 0.02 -4.63 16.67
CA LEU A 145 -1.24 -5.28 16.35
C LEU A 145 -1.16 -6.81 16.40
N GLY A 146 0.05 -7.35 16.53
CA GLY A 146 0.28 -8.79 16.55
C GLY A 146 0.59 -9.38 15.17
N PHE A 147 0.84 -8.55 14.18
CA PHE A 147 1.14 -8.99 12.81
C PHE A 147 2.44 -8.36 12.31
N PRO A 148 3.58 -8.67 12.96
CA PRO A 148 4.87 -8.11 12.52
C PRO A 148 5.19 -8.53 11.09
N VAL A 149 5.84 -7.63 10.36
CA VAL A 149 6.15 -7.87 8.94
C VAL A 149 6.97 -9.14 8.71
N ALA A 150 7.88 -9.45 9.64
CA ALA A 150 8.71 -10.66 9.50
C ALA A 150 7.87 -11.93 9.51
N ALA A 151 6.85 -12.00 10.39
CA ALA A 151 5.97 -13.17 10.48
C ALA A 151 5.08 -13.28 9.24
N VAL A 152 4.56 -12.16 8.74
CA VAL A 152 3.70 -12.15 7.56
C VAL A 152 4.49 -12.54 6.32
N ARG A 153 5.71 -12.04 6.19
CA ARG A 153 6.55 -12.37 5.04
C ARG A 153 7.03 -13.82 5.05
N ALA A 154 7.18 -14.39 6.24
CA ALA A 154 7.58 -15.78 6.37
C ALA A 154 6.44 -16.74 6.03
N ALA A 155 5.22 -16.29 6.21
CA ALA A 155 4.06 -17.09 5.88
C ALA A 155 3.87 -17.17 4.37
#